data_e3e9ebac863a27fdfc8f8acf5b4b1e87
#
_entry.id   e3e9ebac863a27fdfc8f8acf5b4b1e87
#
_cell.length_a   1.000
_cell.length_b   1.000
_cell.length_c   1.000
_cell.angle_alpha   90.00
_cell.angle_beta   90.00
_cell.angle_gamma   90.00
#
_symmetry.space_group_name_H-M   'P 1'
#
loop_
_entity.id
_entity.type
_entity.pdbx_description
1 polymer ?
#
loop_
_entity_poly.entity_id
_entity_poly.type
_entity_poly.pdbx_seq_one_letter_code
_entity_poly.pdbx_strand_id
1 'polypeptide(L)'
;MKKAVQFGAGNIGRGFIGALLSQSGYHVVFADVVDKIIDKINEDKTYTVHVMDVECEDQKIENISGVNSTKPEAVDEIASADLVTTAVGLVILPRIAPTIAAAIEKRMADGNKEPMNIIACENAIRGTSQLKKAVYENLSEEGKAFADEYVGFPDCAVDRIVPPVKSENFIDVVVEEYYEWDVERASFKGEIPEIKGMTLVDDLMAYIERKLFTLKYRTLHHFLSWKASWIPNNRCSNR
;
A
#
# COMPACT_ATOMS: atom_id res chain seq x y z
N MET A 1 12.95 14.22 -4.97
CA MET A 1 12.15 13.58 -3.91
C MET A 1 11.62 12.31 -4.51
N LYS A 2 11.75 11.16 -3.82
CA LYS A 2 11.25 9.87 -4.31
C LYS A 2 9.71 9.91 -4.39
N LYS A 3 9.14 9.26 -5.40
CA LYS A 3 7.70 9.18 -5.65
C LYS A 3 7.21 7.75 -5.47
N ALA A 4 6.10 7.60 -4.76
CA ALA A 4 5.39 6.32 -4.68
C ALA A 4 3.95 6.48 -5.16
N VAL A 5 3.43 5.50 -5.89
CA VAL A 5 2.02 5.40 -6.25
C VAL A 5 1.39 4.30 -5.40
N GLN A 6 0.36 4.66 -4.62
CA GLN A 6 -0.41 3.73 -3.81
C GLN A 6 -1.77 3.48 -4.45
N PHE A 7 -1.97 2.30 -5.05
CA PHE A 7 -3.29 1.87 -5.49
C PHE A 7 -4.18 1.50 -4.31
N GLY A 8 -5.36 2.12 -4.28
CA GLY A 8 -6.31 2.04 -3.20
C GLY A 8 -6.09 3.13 -2.15
N ALA A 9 -6.96 4.12 -2.14
CA ALA A 9 -7.05 5.17 -1.13
C ALA A 9 -8.05 4.81 -0.02
N GLY A 10 -8.32 3.52 0.18
CA GLY A 10 -9.14 3.01 1.28
C GLY A 10 -8.43 3.10 2.64
N ASN A 11 -9.05 2.53 3.67
CA ASN A 11 -8.53 2.62 5.04
C ASN A 11 -7.13 1.98 5.17
N ILE A 12 -6.88 0.82 4.53
CA ILE A 12 -5.56 0.16 4.55
C ILE A 12 -4.54 1.00 3.78
N GLY A 13 -4.89 1.47 2.56
CA GLY A 13 -3.99 2.29 1.75
C GLY A 13 -3.55 3.57 2.46
N ARG A 14 -4.49 4.31 3.06
CA ARG A 14 -4.17 5.54 3.81
C ARG A 14 -3.60 5.26 5.20
N GLY A 15 -4.21 4.34 5.96
CA GLY A 15 -3.86 4.10 7.37
C GLY A 15 -2.64 3.22 7.58
N PHE A 16 -2.10 2.60 6.53
CA PHE A 16 -0.94 1.74 6.67
C PHE A 16 0.14 2.08 5.64
N ILE A 17 0.05 1.55 4.43
CA ILE A 17 1.15 1.63 3.45
C ILE A 17 1.44 3.09 3.05
N GLY A 18 0.41 3.86 2.67
CA GLY A 18 0.58 5.26 2.29
C GLY A 18 1.14 6.14 3.41
N ALA A 19 0.73 5.88 4.66
CA ALA A 19 1.28 6.60 5.82
C ALA A 19 2.77 6.31 6.01
N LEU A 20 3.19 5.04 5.96
CA LEU A 20 4.60 4.67 6.11
C LEU A 20 5.46 5.22 4.97
N LEU A 21 4.96 5.23 3.74
CA LEU A 21 5.65 5.82 2.59
C LEU A 21 5.84 7.34 2.76
N SER A 22 4.79 8.06 3.15
CA SER A 22 4.88 9.51 3.42
C SER A 22 5.88 9.80 4.54
N GLN A 23 5.82 9.05 5.65
CA GLN A 23 6.75 9.18 6.79
C GLN A 23 8.20 8.80 6.42
N SER A 24 8.40 8.07 5.32
CA SER A 24 9.71 7.71 4.77
C SER A 24 10.22 8.71 3.72
N GLY A 25 9.54 9.86 3.56
CA GLY A 25 9.96 10.95 2.68
C GLY A 25 9.54 10.81 1.23
N TYR A 26 8.63 9.89 0.90
CA TYR A 26 8.04 9.81 -0.43
C TYR A 26 6.96 10.87 -0.63
N HIS A 27 6.86 11.39 -1.85
CA HIS A 27 5.61 11.95 -2.33
C HIS A 27 4.68 10.81 -2.70
N VAL A 28 3.53 10.68 -2.02
CA VAL A 28 2.60 9.56 -2.22
C VAL A 28 1.44 10.01 -3.09
N VAL A 29 1.32 9.39 -4.27
CA VAL A 29 0.17 9.59 -5.17
C VAL A 29 -0.82 8.44 -4.92
N PHE A 30 -1.97 8.74 -4.33
CA PHE A 30 -3.04 7.77 -4.17
C PHE A 30 -3.80 7.59 -5.47
N ALA A 31 -3.86 6.37 -6.00
CA ALA A 31 -4.62 6.01 -7.19
C ALA A 31 -5.88 5.22 -6.79
N ASP A 32 -7.06 5.81 -6.97
CA ASP A 32 -8.33 5.17 -6.61
C ASP A 32 -9.41 5.50 -7.65
N VAL A 33 -10.47 4.69 -7.70
CA VAL A 33 -11.62 4.92 -8.58
C VAL A 33 -12.67 5.88 -7.98
N VAL A 34 -12.56 6.17 -6.67
CA VAL A 34 -13.53 6.99 -5.94
C VAL A 34 -13.11 8.47 -5.99
N ASP A 35 -13.65 9.22 -6.96
CA ASP A 35 -13.33 10.63 -7.16
C ASP A 35 -13.46 11.46 -5.88
N LYS A 36 -14.49 11.22 -5.06
CA LYS A 36 -14.70 11.96 -3.81
C LYS A 36 -13.50 11.87 -2.84
N ILE A 37 -12.83 10.72 -2.77
CA ILE A 37 -11.64 10.53 -1.93
C ILE A 37 -10.46 11.25 -2.56
N ILE A 38 -10.29 11.10 -3.86
CA ILE A 38 -9.19 11.73 -4.63
C ILE A 38 -9.29 13.25 -4.57
N ASP A 39 -10.49 13.80 -4.80
CA ASP A 39 -10.73 15.25 -4.74
C ASP A 39 -10.39 15.79 -3.34
N LYS A 40 -10.81 15.09 -2.28
CA LYS A 40 -10.55 15.51 -0.90
C LYS A 40 -9.05 15.45 -0.56
N ILE A 41 -8.34 14.40 -1.00
CA ILE A 41 -6.88 14.31 -0.85
C ILE A 41 -6.19 15.48 -1.56
N ASN A 42 -6.64 15.86 -2.75
CA ASN A 42 -6.07 16.95 -3.53
C ASN A 42 -6.42 18.34 -2.96
N GLU A 43 -7.57 18.48 -2.32
CA GLU A 43 -8.00 19.69 -1.63
C GLU A 43 -7.18 19.94 -0.37
N ASP A 44 -7.17 18.94 0.55
CA ASP A 44 -6.57 19.07 1.88
C ASP A 44 -5.04 18.88 1.84
N LYS A 45 -4.53 18.04 0.92
CA LYS A 45 -3.11 17.63 0.80
C LYS A 45 -2.52 17.06 2.09
N THR A 46 -3.38 16.66 2.99
CA THR A 46 -3.03 16.07 4.29
C THR A 46 -4.23 15.29 4.85
N TYR A 47 -3.95 14.31 5.68
CA TYR A 47 -4.97 13.63 6.51
C TYR A 47 -4.33 13.15 7.80
N THR A 48 -5.15 12.73 8.75
CA THR A 48 -4.69 12.25 10.06
C THR A 48 -4.88 10.74 10.18
N VAL A 49 -3.83 10.06 10.67
CA VAL A 49 -3.90 8.69 11.13
C VAL A 49 -3.94 8.70 12.65
N HIS A 50 -5.07 8.31 13.21
CA HIS A 50 -5.28 8.19 14.65
C HIS A 50 -4.82 6.79 15.09
N VAL A 51 -3.71 6.72 15.80
CA VAL A 51 -3.20 5.46 16.36
C VAL A 51 -3.87 5.19 17.69
N MET A 52 -4.63 4.10 17.76
CA MET A 52 -5.30 3.67 19.00
C MET A 52 -4.38 2.77 19.81
N ASP A 53 -3.94 3.27 20.95
CA ASP A 53 -3.26 2.55 22.01
C ASP A 53 -3.68 3.10 23.38
N VAL A 54 -2.95 2.72 24.44
CA VAL A 54 -3.12 3.26 25.81
C VAL A 54 -2.97 4.80 25.82
N GLU A 55 -2.09 5.33 24.99
CA GLU A 55 -1.94 6.76 24.69
C GLU A 55 -2.26 6.97 23.19
N CYS A 56 -3.37 7.66 22.89
CA CYS A 56 -3.73 7.96 21.51
C CYS A 56 -2.73 8.94 20.89
N GLU A 57 -2.17 8.57 19.73
CA GLU A 57 -1.25 9.42 18.95
C GLU A 57 -1.87 9.76 17.61
N ASP A 58 -1.87 11.05 17.27
CA ASP A 58 -2.30 11.54 15.97
C ASP A 58 -1.08 11.77 15.07
N GLN A 59 -1.05 11.07 13.93
CA GLN A 59 0.01 11.19 12.95
C GLN A 59 -0.52 11.96 11.72
N LYS A 60 -0.02 13.16 11.52
CA LYS A 60 -0.32 13.96 10.33
C LYS A 60 0.44 13.43 9.14
N ILE A 61 -0.27 13.10 8.07
CA ILE A 61 0.28 12.61 6.82
C ILE A 61 0.22 13.73 5.79
N GLU A 62 1.37 14.07 5.23
CA GLU A 62 1.57 15.16 4.30
C GLU A 62 2.30 14.65 3.04
N ASN A 63 2.60 15.53 2.08
CA ASN A 63 3.28 15.16 0.85
C ASN A 63 2.49 14.14 0.00
N ILE A 64 1.20 14.37 -0.11
CA ILE A 64 0.27 13.48 -0.80
C ILE A 64 -0.44 14.20 -1.94
N SER A 65 -0.86 13.41 -2.92
CA SER A 65 -1.79 13.82 -3.97
C SER A 65 -2.64 12.61 -4.37
N GLY A 66 -3.62 12.83 -5.23
CA GLY A 66 -4.50 11.77 -5.69
C GLY A 66 -4.75 11.84 -7.18
N VAL A 67 -4.92 10.68 -7.81
CA VAL A 67 -5.29 10.52 -9.22
C VAL A 67 -6.39 9.46 -9.33
N ASN A 68 -7.35 9.68 -10.22
CA ASN A 68 -8.31 8.62 -10.53
C ASN A 68 -7.60 7.53 -11.36
N SER A 69 -7.58 6.31 -10.82
CA SER A 69 -6.83 5.17 -11.40
C SER A 69 -7.35 4.71 -12.77
N THR A 70 -8.53 5.15 -13.19
CA THR A 70 -9.11 4.83 -14.51
C THR A 70 -8.77 5.86 -15.57
N LYS A 71 -8.14 6.97 -15.20
CA LYS A 71 -7.78 8.05 -16.13
C LYS A 71 -6.35 7.89 -16.66
N PRO A 72 -6.05 8.43 -17.86
CA PRO A 72 -4.70 8.35 -18.45
C PRO A 72 -3.60 8.92 -17.56
N GLU A 73 -3.90 9.93 -16.76
CA GLU A 73 -2.95 10.58 -15.85
C GLU A 73 -2.36 9.58 -14.83
N ALA A 74 -3.11 8.52 -14.48
CA ALA A 74 -2.59 7.48 -13.61
C ALA A 74 -1.40 6.74 -14.22
N VAL A 75 -1.39 6.57 -15.55
CA VAL A 75 -0.26 5.96 -16.27
C VAL A 75 0.99 6.83 -16.14
N ASP A 76 0.85 8.16 -16.26
CA ASP A 76 1.96 9.10 -16.15
C ASP A 76 2.54 9.13 -14.72
N GLU A 77 1.66 9.09 -13.72
CA GLU A 77 2.07 9.03 -12.31
C GLU A 77 2.87 7.74 -12.00
N ILE A 78 2.41 6.59 -12.49
CA ILE A 78 3.10 5.31 -12.31
C ILE A 78 4.41 5.29 -13.10
N ALA A 79 4.41 5.79 -14.35
CA ALA A 79 5.59 5.79 -15.21
C ALA A 79 6.74 6.64 -14.62
N SER A 80 6.44 7.61 -13.78
CA SER A 80 7.43 8.45 -13.10
C SER A 80 7.73 8.03 -11.65
N ALA A 81 7.11 6.95 -11.16
CA ALA A 81 7.29 6.48 -9.78
C ALA A 81 8.55 5.63 -9.59
N ASP A 82 9.10 5.68 -8.39
CA ASP A 82 10.18 4.78 -7.92
C ASP A 82 9.60 3.49 -7.32
N LEU A 83 8.39 3.60 -6.75
CA LEU A 83 7.71 2.51 -6.05
C LEU A 83 6.20 2.54 -6.35
N VAL A 84 5.63 1.37 -6.57
CA VAL A 84 4.19 1.17 -6.70
C VAL A 84 3.75 0.18 -5.64
N THR A 85 2.72 0.53 -4.86
CA THR A 85 2.13 -0.36 -3.87
C THR A 85 0.63 -0.50 -4.08
N THR A 86 0.03 -1.61 -3.65
CA THR A 86 -1.42 -1.81 -3.75
C THR A 86 -2.05 -2.21 -2.42
N ALA A 87 -3.27 -1.76 -2.19
CA ALA A 87 -4.16 -2.21 -1.12
C ALA A 87 -5.61 -2.11 -1.62
N VAL A 88 -5.93 -2.84 -2.67
CA VAL A 88 -7.22 -2.79 -3.39
C VAL A 88 -8.06 -4.06 -3.22
N GLY A 89 -7.46 -5.11 -2.67
CA GLY A 89 -8.03 -6.45 -2.60
C GLY A 89 -7.64 -7.33 -3.78
N LEU A 90 -7.37 -8.60 -3.49
CA LEU A 90 -6.81 -9.57 -4.45
C LEU A 90 -7.60 -9.65 -5.77
N VAL A 91 -8.94 -9.58 -5.70
CA VAL A 91 -9.83 -9.67 -6.88
C VAL A 91 -9.74 -8.45 -7.80
N ILE A 92 -9.17 -7.35 -7.33
CA ILE A 92 -9.00 -6.11 -8.10
C ILE A 92 -7.64 -6.06 -8.81
N LEU A 93 -6.64 -6.80 -8.35
CA LEU A 93 -5.30 -6.79 -8.96
C LEU A 93 -5.31 -6.98 -10.48
N PRO A 94 -6.08 -7.92 -11.07
CA PRO A 94 -6.14 -8.05 -12.52
C PRO A 94 -6.75 -6.83 -13.23
N ARG A 95 -7.55 -6.02 -12.54
CA ARG A 95 -8.19 -4.83 -13.13
C ARG A 95 -7.25 -3.63 -13.20
N ILE A 96 -6.27 -3.52 -12.28
CA ILE A 96 -5.26 -2.46 -12.30
C ILE A 96 -4.04 -2.85 -13.12
N ALA A 97 -3.85 -4.13 -13.41
CA ALA A 97 -2.71 -4.64 -14.17
C ALA A 97 -2.54 -3.99 -15.55
N PRO A 98 -3.59 -3.73 -16.35
CA PRO A 98 -3.44 -3.02 -17.63
C PRO A 98 -2.87 -1.60 -17.48
N THR A 99 -3.27 -0.86 -16.44
CA THR A 99 -2.76 0.50 -16.18
C THR A 99 -1.28 0.46 -15.80
N ILE A 100 -0.87 -0.53 -14.98
CA ILE A 100 0.53 -0.75 -14.61
C ILE A 100 1.36 -1.16 -15.85
N ALA A 101 0.84 -2.06 -16.68
CA ALA A 101 1.50 -2.47 -17.92
C ALA A 101 1.70 -1.28 -18.87
N ALA A 102 0.68 -0.45 -19.07
CA ALA A 102 0.77 0.75 -19.89
C ALA A 102 1.85 1.73 -19.36
N ALA A 103 2.00 1.84 -18.05
CA ALA A 103 3.05 2.66 -17.44
C ALA A 103 4.46 2.08 -17.66
N ILE A 104 4.62 0.76 -17.64
CA ILE A 104 5.89 0.09 -17.96
C ILE A 104 6.24 0.32 -19.43
N GLU A 105 5.28 0.14 -20.34
CA GLU A 105 5.47 0.43 -21.77
C GLU A 105 5.86 1.90 -22.00
N LYS A 106 5.23 2.82 -21.28
CA LYS A 106 5.57 4.25 -21.34
C LYS A 106 6.99 4.50 -20.83
N ARG A 107 7.42 3.91 -19.71
CA ARG A 107 8.81 4.01 -19.21
C ARG A 107 9.80 3.54 -20.26
N MET A 108 9.52 2.42 -20.91
CA MET A 108 10.34 1.89 -21.98
C MET A 108 10.43 2.85 -23.16
N ALA A 109 9.30 3.38 -23.61
CA ALA A 109 9.23 4.34 -24.71
C ALA A 109 9.95 5.67 -24.42
N ASP A 110 9.86 6.13 -23.17
CA ASP A 110 10.52 7.35 -22.68
C ASP A 110 12.03 7.12 -22.40
N GLY A 111 12.54 5.88 -22.53
CA GLY A 111 13.91 5.50 -22.22
C GLY A 111 14.27 5.60 -20.74
N ASN A 112 13.28 5.58 -19.85
CA ASN A 112 13.50 5.63 -18.40
C ASN A 112 13.89 4.24 -17.86
N LYS A 113 15.18 4.03 -17.63
CA LYS A 113 15.80 2.80 -17.14
C LYS A 113 16.04 2.79 -15.62
N GLU A 114 15.55 3.77 -14.91
CA GLU A 114 15.64 3.77 -13.45
C GLU A 114 14.82 2.61 -12.87
N PRO A 115 15.34 1.85 -11.91
CA PRO A 115 14.62 0.75 -11.31
C PRO A 115 13.30 1.20 -10.67
N MET A 116 12.25 0.40 -10.85
CA MET A 116 10.96 0.57 -10.20
C MET A 116 10.58 -0.73 -9.49
N ASN A 117 10.01 -0.63 -8.30
CA ASN A 117 9.53 -1.81 -7.59
C ASN A 117 8.01 -1.75 -7.39
N ILE A 118 7.34 -2.88 -7.55
CA ILE A 118 5.89 -3.02 -7.43
C ILE A 118 5.58 -4.05 -6.35
N ILE A 119 4.84 -3.66 -5.31
CA ILE A 119 4.54 -4.50 -4.14
C ILE A 119 3.03 -4.56 -3.91
N ALA A 120 2.43 -5.71 -4.06
CA ALA A 120 1.02 -5.90 -3.74
C ALA A 120 0.85 -6.18 -2.23
N CYS A 121 0.52 -5.14 -1.47
CA CYS A 121 0.29 -5.18 -0.03
C CYS A 121 -1.11 -5.67 0.30
N GLU A 122 -1.40 -6.91 -0.11
CA GLU A 122 -2.70 -7.54 0.04
C GLU A 122 -2.67 -8.63 1.11
N ASN A 123 -3.81 -8.91 1.71
CA ASN A 123 -3.92 -10.06 2.61
C ASN A 123 -4.04 -11.37 1.81
N ALA A 124 -2.96 -11.71 1.10
CA ALA A 124 -2.90 -12.85 0.18
C ALA A 124 -1.50 -13.48 0.15
N ILE A 125 -1.44 -14.78 -0.09
CA ILE A 125 -0.19 -15.48 -0.33
C ILE A 125 0.28 -15.12 -1.75
N ARG A 126 1.50 -14.59 -1.87
CA ARG A 126 2.13 -14.21 -3.13
C ARG A 126 1.26 -13.26 -3.98
N GLY A 127 0.72 -12.21 -3.35
CA GLY A 127 -0.11 -11.22 -4.02
C GLY A 127 0.63 -10.50 -5.15
N THR A 128 1.90 -10.17 -4.94
CA THR A 128 2.73 -9.50 -5.95
C THR A 128 3.04 -10.41 -7.14
N SER A 129 3.33 -11.69 -6.90
CA SER A 129 3.51 -12.68 -7.97
C SER A 129 2.24 -12.83 -8.82
N GLN A 130 1.06 -12.78 -8.21
CA GLN A 130 -0.22 -12.80 -8.94
C GLN A 130 -0.42 -11.53 -9.77
N LEU A 131 -0.10 -10.36 -9.19
CA LEU A 131 -0.13 -9.08 -9.92
C LEU A 131 0.88 -9.09 -11.08
N LYS A 132 2.12 -9.53 -10.85
CA LYS A 132 3.15 -9.68 -11.91
C LYS A 132 2.60 -10.46 -13.10
N LYS A 133 2.00 -11.63 -12.85
CA LYS A 133 1.41 -12.46 -13.91
C LYS A 133 0.38 -11.67 -14.73
N ALA A 134 -0.55 -10.99 -14.06
CA ALA A 134 -1.58 -10.20 -14.73
C ALA A 134 -0.99 -9.01 -15.52
N VAL A 135 0.06 -8.34 -15.01
CA VAL A 135 0.77 -7.27 -15.71
C VAL A 135 1.45 -7.81 -16.97
N TYR A 136 2.16 -8.95 -16.88
CA TYR A 136 2.85 -9.56 -18.01
C TYR A 136 1.89 -10.05 -19.12
N GLU A 137 0.65 -10.39 -18.79
CA GLU A 137 -0.38 -10.72 -19.79
C GLU A 137 -0.78 -9.49 -20.63
N ASN A 138 -0.49 -8.28 -20.17
CA ASN A 138 -0.80 -7.02 -20.84
C ASN A 138 0.42 -6.31 -21.45
N LEU A 139 1.63 -6.85 -21.29
CA LEU A 139 2.86 -6.29 -21.85
C LEU A 139 3.17 -6.87 -23.24
N SER A 140 3.77 -6.05 -24.10
CA SER A 140 4.46 -6.51 -25.31
C SER A 140 5.68 -7.40 -24.96
N GLU A 141 6.24 -8.12 -25.93
CA GLU A 141 7.45 -8.91 -25.68
C GLU A 141 8.65 -8.02 -25.31
N GLU A 142 8.78 -6.84 -25.92
CA GLU A 142 9.75 -5.83 -25.57
C GLU A 142 9.50 -5.25 -24.16
N GLY A 143 8.24 -5.01 -23.82
CA GLY A 143 7.82 -4.56 -22.49
C GLY A 143 8.13 -5.59 -21.40
N LYS A 144 7.98 -6.89 -21.68
CA LYS A 144 8.39 -7.97 -20.76
C LYS A 144 9.88 -7.98 -20.53
N ALA A 145 10.67 -7.90 -21.61
CA ALA A 145 12.14 -7.85 -21.50
C ALA A 145 12.60 -6.62 -20.71
N PHE A 146 11.98 -5.46 -20.93
CA PHE A 146 12.22 -4.25 -20.15
C PHE A 146 11.87 -4.44 -18.67
N ALA A 147 10.70 -5.02 -18.39
CA ALA A 147 10.24 -5.27 -17.01
C ALA A 147 11.16 -6.27 -16.28
N ASP A 148 11.64 -7.30 -16.96
CA ASP A 148 12.58 -8.27 -16.39
C ASP A 148 13.92 -7.63 -15.97
N GLU A 149 14.33 -6.55 -16.64
CA GLU A 149 15.58 -5.85 -16.33
C GLU A 149 15.39 -4.75 -15.27
N TYR A 150 14.32 -3.95 -15.36
CA TYR A 150 14.16 -2.70 -14.61
C TYR A 150 13.02 -2.70 -13.60
N VAL A 151 12.14 -3.70 -13.56
CA VAL A 151 10.98 -3.71 -12.66
C VAL A 151 11.04 -4.88 -11.68
N GLY A 152 11.10 -4.56 -10.39
CA GLY A 152 11.05 -5.55 -9.31
C GLY A 152 9.60 -5.85 -8.89
N PHE A 153 9.35 -7.11 -8.52
CA PHE A 153 8.05 -7.57 -8.01
C PHE A 153 8.22 -8.38 -6.72
N PRO A 154 8.71 -7.76 -5.63
CA PRO A 154 8.88 -8.47 -4.37
C PRO A 154 7.54 -8.83 -3.73
N ASP A 155 7.38 -10.10 -3.37
CA ASP A 155 6.24 -10.54 -2.57
C ASP A 155 6.34 -10.01 -1.14
N CYS A 156 5.20 -9.85 -0.47
CA CYS A 156 5.17 -9.37 0.90
C CYS A 156 4.07 -10.06 1.73
N ALA A 157 4.22 -9.94 3.04
CA ALA A 157 3.17 -10.21 4.01
C ALA A 157 2.88 -8.91 4.78
N VAL A 158 1.61 -8.56 4.92
CA VAL A 158 1.16 -7.37 5.62
C VAL A 158 0.20 -7.73 6.74
N ASP A 159 0.30 -7.03 7.86
CA ASP A 159 -0.62 -7.16 8.98
C ASP A 159 -0.82 -5.81 9.67
N ARG A 160 -2.03 -5.31 9.69
CA ARG A 160 -2.50 -4.18 10.50
C ARG A 160 -4.00 -4.21 10.59
N ILE A 161 -4.56 -4.02 11.77
CA ILE A 161 -5.99 -3.83 11.95
C ILE A 161 -6.32 -2.36 11.75
N VAL A 162 -7.27 -2.11 10.84
CA VAL A 162 -7.80 -0.78 10.56
C VAL A 162 -9.32 -0.86 10.78
N PRO A 163 -9.80 -0.54 11.99
CA PRO A 163 -11.22 -0.65 12.32
C PRO A 163 -12.05 0.34 11.48
N PRO A 164 -13.29 -0.01 11.10
CA PRO A 164 -14.17 0.85 10.33
C PRO A 164 -14.79 1.92 11.23
N VAL A 165 -13.98 2.85 11.74
CA VAL A 165 -14.44 3.97 12.56
C VAL A 165 -14.72 5.17 11.65
N LYS A 166 -15.81 5.90 11.92
CA LYS A 166 -16.10 7.16 11.24
C LYS A 166 -15.36 8.29 11.95
N SER A 167 -14.51 9.00 11.22
CA SER A 167 -13.88 10.24 11.65
C SER A 167 -14.67 11.46 11.16
N GLU A 168 -14.46 12.63 11.76
CA GLU A 168 -15.07 13.89 11.32
C GLU A 168 -14.67 14.22 9.89
N ASN A 169 -13.39 14.09 9.57
CA ASN A 169 -12.91 14.14 8.20
C ASN A 169 -12.87 12.71 7.63
N PHE A 170 -13.65 12.45 6.59
CA PHE A 170 -13.85 11.09 6.05
C PHE A 170 -12.59 10.47 5.40
N ILE A 171 -11.54 11.27 5.17
CA ILE A 171 -10.24 10.74 4.73
C ILE A 171 -9.29 10.40 5.88
N ASP A 172 -9.59 10.82 7.11
CA ASP A 172 -8.83 10.38 8.28
C ASP A 172 -9.10 8.90 8.57
N VAL A 173 -8.15 8.23 9.17
CA VAL A 173 -8.24 6.79 9.47
C VAL A 173 -7.78 6.50 10.88
N VAL A 174 -8.42 5.49 11.47
CA VAL A 174 -8.05 4.95 12.78
C VAL A 174 -7.35 3.62 12.57
N VAL A 175 -6.25 3.39 13.27
CA VAL A 175 -5.44 2.17 13.17
C VAL A 175 -5.03 1.68 14.55
N GLU A 176 -4.71 0.38 14.68
CA GLU A 176 -3.98 -0.09 15.85
C GLU A 176 -2.49 0.29 15.75
N GLU A 177 -1.79 0.33 16.88
CA GLU A 177 -0.36 0.61 16.92
C GLU A 177 0.44 -0.47 16.18
N TYR A 178 0.10 -1.73 16.45
CA TYR A 178 0.81 -2.87 15.86
C TYR A 178 0.60 -2.98 14.36
N TYR A 179 1.71 -3.21 13.65
CA TYR A 179 1.72 -3.60 12.24
C TYR A 179 2.96 -4.43 11.89
N GLU A 180 2.85 -5.24 10.84
CA GLU A 180 3.98 -5.92 10.19
C GLU A 180 3.90 -5.70 8.69
N TRP A 181 5.05 -5.43 8.08
CA TRP A 181 5.22 -5.38 6.64
C TRP A 181 6.54 -6.07 6.28
N ASP A 182 6.47 -7.37 6.03
CA ASP A 182 7.61 -8.20 5.68
C ASP A 182 7.67 -8.34 4.15
N VAL A 183 8.81 -8.00 3.54
CA VAL A 183 8.98 -7.96 2.07
C VAL A 183 10.17 -8.82 1.68
N GLU A 184 9.97 -9.68 0.67
CA GLU A 184 11.01 -10.54 0.12
C GLU A 184 12.15 -9.71 -0.50
N ARG A 185 13.38 -9.94 -0.04
CA ARG A 185 14.57 -9.20 -0.49
C ARG A 185 14.94 -9.48 -1.94
N ALA A 186 14.85 -10.74 -2.36
CA ALA A 186 15.48 -11.23 -3.60
C ALA A 186 14.88 -10.65 -4.89
N SER A 187 13.63 -10.20 -4.85
CA SER A 187 12.88 -9.76 -6.05
C SER A 187 12.91 -8.25 -6.30
N PHE A 188 13.69 -7.49 -5.51
CA PHE A 188 13.91 -6.06 -5.77
C PHE A 188 14.82 -5.82 -6.97
N LYS A 189 14.58 -4.71 -7.66
CA LYS A 189 15.49 -4.15 -8.67
C LYS A 189 16.13 -2.87 -8.15
N GLY A 190 17.42 -2.69 -8.46
CA GLY A 190 18.18 -1.55 -7.99
C GLY A 190 18.45 -1.52 -6.50
N GLU A 191 18.60 -0.33 -5.95
CA GLU A 191 18.79 -0.14 -4.51
C GLU A 191 17.47 -0.38 -3.77
N ILE A 192 17.52 -1.20 -2.72
CA ILE A 192 16.34 -1.48 -1.89
C ILE A 192 16.01 -0.23 -1.07
N PRO A 193 14.76 0.28 -1.15
CA PRO A 193 14.40 1.49 -0.43
C PRO A 193 14.34 1.26 1.09
N GLU A 194 14.88 2.21 1.85
CA GLU A 194 14.65 2.25 3.29
C GLU A 194 13.28 2.86 3.57
N ILE A 195 12.34 2.03 4.01
CA ILE A 195 10.98 2.45 4.35
C ILE A 195 10.71 2.11 5.81
N LYS A 196 10.20 3.09 6.55
CA LYS A 196 9.82 2.92 7.96
C LYS A 196 8.84 1.75 8.10
N GLY A 197 9.17 0.82 8.98
CA GLY A 197 8.31 -0.33 9.28
C GLY A 197 8.30 -1.44 8.21
N MET A 198 9.07 -1.32 7.13
CA MET A 198 9.30 -2.41 6.19
C MET A 198 10.46 -3.28 6.69
N THR A 199 10.21 -4.57 6.84
CA THR A 199 11.23 -5.57 7.20
C THR A 199 11.57 -6.40 5.97
N LEU A 200 12.87 -6.48 5.65
CA LEU A 200 13.35 -7.31 4.55
C LEU A 200 13.60 -8.74 5.03
N VAL A 201 13.01 -9.71 4.35
CA VAL A 201 13.11 -11.13 4.71
C VAL A 201 13.64 -11.95 3.53
N ASP A 202 14.38 -13.01 3.84
CA ASP A 202 14.91 -13.95 2.84
C ASP A 202 14.00 -15.17 2.66
N ASP A 203 13.22 -15.53 3.70
CA ASP A 203 12.20 -16.59 3.66
C ASP A 203 10.82 -16.04 4.05
N LEU A 204 10.13 -15.44 3.09
CA LEU A 204 8.80 -14.88 3.29
C LEU A 204 7.77 -15.94 3.71
N MET A 205 7.93 -17.21 3.25
CA MET A 205 6.96 -18.26 3.56
C MET A 205 6.94 -18.58 5.04
N ALA A 206 8.10 -18.59 5.71
CA ALA A 206 8.16 -18.79 7.17
C ALA A 206 7.39 -17.69 7.93
N TYR A 207 7.45 -16.44 7.46
CA TYR A 207 6.69 -15.32 8.04
C TYR A 207 5.19 -15.46 7.79
N ILE A 208 4.78 -15.86 6.60
CA ILE A 208 3.37 -16.12 6.27
C ILE A 208 2.83 -17.27 7.12
N GLU A 209 3.57 -18.36 7.28
CA GLU A 209 3.19 -19.49 8.14
C GLU A 209 3.04 -19.03 9.59
N ARG A 210 4.03 -18.31 10.13
CA ARG A 210 3.95 -17.71 11.47
C ARG A 210 2.69 -16.89 11.63
N LYS A 211 2.40 -15.99 10.68
CA LYS A 211 1.20 -15.16 10.66
C LYS A 211 -0.08 -16.01 10.70
N LEU A 212 -0.19 -17.02 9.86
CA LEU A 212 -1.37 -17.89 9.79
C LEU A 212 -1.61 -18.66 11.11
N PHE A 213 -0.55 -19.11 11.77
CA PHE A 213 -0.65 -19.82 13.03
C PHE A 213 -0.90 -18.90 14.23
N THR A 214 -0.27 -17.73 14.29
CA THR A 214 -0.39 -16.81 15.43
C THR A 214 -1.65 -15.94 15.36
N LEU A 215 -2.04 -15.47 14.17
CA LEU A 215 -3.19 -14.57 14.04
C LEU A 215 -4.54 -15.27 14.16
N LYS A 216 -4.67 -16.54 13.76
CA LYS A 216 -5.89 -17.29 14.07
C LYS A 216 -6.17 -17.35 15.56
N TYR A 217 -5.14 -17.48 16.40
CA TYR A 217 -5.27 -17.42 17.85
C TYR A 217 -5.48 -16.00 18.37
N ARG A 218 -4.76 -15.01 17.82
CA ARG A 218 -4.85 -13.62 18.24
C ARG A 218 -6.19 -12.98 17.83
N THR A 219 -6.69 -13.25 16.64
CA THR A 219 -8.00 -12.74 16.17
C THR A 219 -9.13 -13.32 17.01
N LEU A 220 -9.09 -14.60 17.40
CA LEU A 220 -10.07 -15.18 18.31
C LEU A 220 -9.98 -14.54 19.71
N HIS A 221 -8.78 -14.35 20.24
CA HIS A 221 -8.57 -13.78 21.56
C HIS A 221 -8.90 -12.27 21.60
N HIS A 222 -8.51 -11.51 20.56
CA HIS A 222 -8.87 -10.08 20.42
C HIS A 222 -10.36 -9.89 20.16
N PHE A 223 -11.00 -10.73 19.35
CA PHE A 223 -12.45 -10.64 19.13
C PHE A 223 -13.23 -10.93 20.43
N LEU A 224 -12.74 -11.83 21.25
CA LEU A 224 -13.33 -12.14 22.56
C LEU A 224 -13.02 -11.06 23.60
N SER A 225 -11.81 -10.52 23.63
CA SER A 225 -11.41 -9.42 24.54
C SER A 225 -11.97 -8.09 24.07
N TRP A 226 -12.06 -7.84 22.77
CA TRP A 226 -12.65 -6.63 22.19
C TRP A 226 -14.16 -6.57 22.44
N LYS A 227 -14.89 -7.70 22.37
CA LYS A 227 -16.28 -7.77 22.83
C LYS A 227 -16.43 -7.52 24.34
N ALA A 228 -15.42 -7.88 25.13
CA ALA A 228 -15.45 -7.68 26.58
C ALA A 228 -14.98 -6.28 27.02
N SER A 229 -14.14 -5.60 26.23
CA SER A 229 -13.59 -4.26 26.53
C SER A 229 -14.25 -3.12 25.77
N TRP A 230 -15.16 -3.41 24.84
CA TRP A 230 -15.92 -2.39 24.11
C TRP A 230 -17.13 -1.88 24.91
N ILE A 231 -16.88 -1.49 26.14
CA ILE A 231 -17.66 -0.45 26.82
C ILE A 231 -17.07 0.87 26.30
N PRO A 232 -17.88 1.80 25.77
CA PRO A 232 -17.37 3.02 25.15
C PRO A 232 -16.72 3.91 26.21
N ASN A 233 -15.45 3.71 26.50
CA ASN A 233 -14.62 4.71 27.12
C ASN A 233 -14.08 5.59 26.00
N ASN A 234 -14.90 6.55 25.58
CA ASN A 234 -14.59 7.67 24.71
C ASN A 234 -13.46 8.53 25.26
N ARG A 235 -12.22 8.00 25.38
CA ARG A 235 -11.06 8.81 25.79
C ARG A 235 -10.43 9.58 24.63
N CYS A 236 -10.60 9.12 23.39
CA CYS A 236 -10.05 9.80 22.21
C CYS A 236 -11.03 10.78 21.53
N SER A 237 -12.31 10.80 21.91
CA SER A 237 -13.34 11.66 21.28
C SER A 237 -13.61 13.00 21.98
N ASN A 238 -12.83 13.37 23.01
CA ASN A 238 -12.98 14.62 23.77
C ASN A 238 -11.69 15.47 23.76
N ARG A 239 -11.06 15.61 22.62
CA ARG A 239 -10.05 16.68 22.39
C ARG A 239 -10.31 17.38 21.08
#